data_572b2187acf1cc2d5340ca19361b2bff
#
_entry.id   572b2187acf1cc2d5340ca19361b2bff
#
_cell.length_a   1.000
_cell.length_b   1.000
_cell.length_c   1.000
_cell.angle_alpha   90.00
_cell.angle_beta   90.00
_cell.angle_gamma   90.00
#
_symmetry.space_group_name_H-M   'P 1'
#
loop_
_entity.id
_entity.type
_entity.pdbx_description
1 polymer ?
#
loop_
_entity_poly.entity_id
_entity_poly.type
_entity_poly.pdbx_seq_one_letter_code
_entity_poly.pdbx_strand_id
1 'polypeptide(L)'
;MSEQSSNIVSKVWGLCNPLRDDGVSYGDYLEQLTYLIFLKMSDEYSRPPYKRETGIPKGYTWSDMNTLKGAELENQYRAILERLGDEGGILGQIFKGAVNKISNVSILYRVVQMIDKENWVSMSSDVKGEIYEGLLQKNAEDVKSGAGQYFTPRPLIKAMVACLRPEPKKTIADPCCGSGGFFLAAQAFLANPKNYALDRTEKEFLKNETFYGTELVVATFKLCLMNLYLHNIGDLYGKVPVMRGDALLSDPGYRVDYVLTNPPFGKKSSITFTNEEEEQEEEDLVYNRQDFWTTSSNKQLNFIQHINTILKPTGKAAVVVPDNVLFEGGSGEIIRKKLLETTDLHTILRLPTGIFYKPGVKANVIFFDKRPASPERQTKEVWIYDFRTNVHFTLRQHPMTDADLQDFIQCYHPENRHERTETWSQENPEGRWRRFSVEEILERDKTSLDIFWLKDKSLADLDNLPEPDELAADIIENLQSALESFQELMNQLKKND
;
A
#
# COMPACT_ATOMS: atom_id res chain seq x y z
N MET A 1 10.33 -1.02 13.88
CA MET A 1 9.70 -2.08 14.71
C MET A 1 10.08 -1.88 16.17
N SER A 2 9.12 -2.09 17.09
CA SER A 2 9.44 -2.14 18.52
C SER A 2 10.32 -3.35 18.85
N GLU A 3 11.07 -3.30 19.94
CA GLU A 3 11.92 -4.42 20.39
C GLU A 3 11.09 -5.69 20.63
N GLN A 4 9.86 -5.53 21.12
CA GLN A 4 8.93 -6.63 21.34
C GLN A 4 8.48 -7.27 20.02
N SER A 5 8.09 -6.48 19.02
CA SER A 5 7.68 -6.99 17.70
C SER A 5 8.85 -7.68 17.00
N SER A 6 10.05 -7.10 17.03
CA SER A 6 11.24 -7.68 16.43
C SER A 6 11.59 -9.05 17.04
N ASN A 7 11.45 -9.20 18.36
CA ASN A 7 11.68 -10.46 19.06
C ASN A 7 10.66 -11.54 18.65
N ILE A 8 9.36 -11.19 18.58
CA ILE A 8 8.30 -12.11 18.16
C ILE A 8 8.50 -12.53 16.71
N VAL A 9 8.74 -11.58 15.79
CA VAL A 9 9.04 -11.84 14.37
C VAL A 9 10.22 -12.81 14.25
N SER A 10 11.31 -12.55 14.95
CA SER A 10 12.52 -13.40 14.91
C SER A 10 12.26 -14.81 15.42
N LYS A 11 11.49 -14.97 16.51
CA LYS A 11 11.10 -16.28 17.04
C LYS A 11 10.21 -17.06 16.07
N VAL A 12 9.17 -16.39 15.53
CA VAL A 12 8.22 -16.99 14.59
C VAL A 12 8.94 -17.39 13.30
N TRP A 13 9.80 -16.50 12.78
CA TRP A 13 10.56 -16.76 11.58
C TRP A 13 11.65 -17.82 11.76
N GLY A 14 12.18 -17.96 12.95
CA GLY A 14 13.18 -18.99 13.26
C GLY A 14 12.72 -20.41 12.99
N LEU A 15 11.41 -20.66 12.91
CA LEU A 15 10.84 -21.94 12.51
C LEU A 15 10.69 -22.13 10.99
N CYS A 16 10.96 -21.10 10.19
CA CYS A 16 10.97 -21.23 8.73
C CYS A 16 12.04 -22.19 8.22
N ASN A 17 13.23 -22.17 8.81
CA ASN A 17 14.35 -22.97 8.32
C ASN A 17 14.06 -24.48 8.34
N PRO A 18 13.58 -25.06 9.47
CA PRO A 18 13.17 -26.45 9.48
C PRO A 18 12.06 -26.80 8.48
N LEU A 19 11.13 -25.88 8.23
CA LEU A 19 10.05 -26.09 7.25
C LEU A 19 10.53 -26.04 5.80
N ARG A 20 11.49 -25.18 5.52
CA ARG A 20 12.14 -25.13 4.21
C ARG A 20 12.85 -26.43 3.88
N ASP A 21 13.54 -27.02 4.87
CA ASP A 21 14.20 -28.30 4.72
C ASP A 21 13.20 -29.45 4.43
N ASP A 22 11.95 -29.31 4.86
CA ASP A 22 10.81 -30.19 4.55
C ASP A 22 10.09 -29.82 3.21
N GLY A 23 10.62 -28.86 2.44
CA GLY A 23 10.08 -28.46 1.12
C GLY A 23 8.94 -27.45 1.15
N VAL A 24 8.64 -26.85 2.31
CA VAL A 24 7.64 -25.77 2.42
C VAL A 24 8.26 -24.44 1.98
N SER A 25 7.67 -23.79 0.99
CA SER A 25 8.13 -22.47 0.55
C SER A 25 7.91 -21.41 1.64
N TYR A 26 8.70 -20.32 1.60
CA TYR A 26 8.51 -19.21 2.53
C TYR A 26 7.11 -18.58 2.42
N GLY A 27 6.56 -18.51 1.20
CA GLY A 27 5.21 -18.00 0.97
C GLY A 27 4.13 -18.88 1.60
N ASP A 28 4.25 -20.20 1.42
CA ASP A 28 3.35 -21.17 2.05
C ASP A 28 3.43 -21.12 3.58
N TYR A 29 4.65 -21.01 4.11
CA TYR A 29 4.85 -20.87 5.56
C TYR A 29 4.20 -19.62 6.12
N LEU A 30 4.39 -18.47 5.44
CA LEU A 30 3.76 -17.21 5.83
C LEU A 30 2.23 -17.32 5.83
N GLU A 31 1.67 -17.96 4.82
CA GLU A 31 0.21 -18.21 4.74
C GLU A 31 -0.26 -19.05 5.94
N GLN A 32 0.43 -20.14 6.26
CA GLN A 32 0.10 -20.99 7.41
C GLN A 32 0.21 -20.25 8.75
N LEU A 33 1.27 -19.49 8.94
CA LEU A 33 1.43 -18.64 10.15
C LEU A 33 0.26 -17.67 10.28
N THR A 34 -0.14 -17.06 9.17
CA THR A 34 -1.22 -16.08 9.16
C THR A 34 -2.55 -16.73 9.57
N TYR A 35 -2.86 -17.93 9.09
CA TYR A 35 -4.04 -18.68 9.53
C TYR A 35 -4.00 -19.01 11.01
N LEU A 36 -2.86 -19.50 11.50
CA LEU A 36 -2.72 -19.88 12.91
C LEU A 36 -2.82 -18.67 13.85
N ILE A 37 -2.17 -17.56 13.52
CA ILE A 37 -2.27 -16.31 14.30
C ILE A 37 -3.71 -15.78 14.27
N PHE A 38 -4.38 -15.82 13.10
CA PHE A 38 -5.78 -15.43 12.98
C PHE A 38 -6.69 -16.25 13.91
N LEU A 39 -6.55 -17.58 13.89
CA LEU A 39 -7.33 -18.46 14.76
C LEU A 39 -7.10 -18.17 16.24
N LYS A 40 -5.85 -17.98 16.65
CA LYS A 40 -5.47 -17.63 18.03
C LYS A 40 -6.08 -16.29 18.44
N MET A 41 -5.93 -15.24 17.64
CA MET A 41 -6.50 -13.93 17.94
C MET A 41 -8.03 -13.94 17.98
N SER A 42 -8.66 -14.69 17.09
CA SER A 42 -10.13 -14.86 17.09
C SER A 42 -10.59 -15.51 18.38
N ASP A 43 -9.90 -16.54 18.85
CA ASP A 43 -10.18 -17.20 20.12
C ASP A 43 -10.00 -16.27 21.32
N GLU A 44 -8.93 -15.46 21.36
CA GLU A 44 -8.72 -14.45 22.38
C GLU A 44 -9.83 -13.38 22.39
N TYR A 45 -10.25 -12.90 21.20
CA TYR A 45 -11.36 -11.94 21.10
C TYR A 45 -12.71 -12.53 21.53
N SER A 46 -12.93 -13.84 21.43
CA SER A 46 -14.14 -14.50 21.89
C SER A 46 -14.28 -14.52 23.41
N ARG A 47 -13.17 -14.39 24.13
CA ARG A 47 -13.09 -14.47 25.59
C ARG A 47 -13.33 -13.10 26.27
N PRO A 48 -13.66 -13.08 27.59
CA PRO A 48 -13.64 -11.84 28.35
C PRO A 48 -12.28 -11.14 28.32
N PRO A 49 -12.20 -9.80 28.29
CA PRO A 49 -13.32 -8.86 28.40
C PRO A 49 -14.05 -8.60 27.06
N TYR A 50 -13.50 -9.04 25.93
CA TYR A 50 -13.97 -8.66 24.58
C TYR A 50 -15.31 -9.29 24.20
N LYS A 51 -15.46 -10.62 24.45
CA LYS A 51 -16.68 -11.41 24.14
C LYS A 51 -17.22 -11.15 22.71
N ARG A 52 -16.30 -11.01 21.76
CA ARG A 52 -16.63 -10.71 20.36
C ARG A 52 -17.13 -11.98 19.68
N GLU A 53 -18.20 -11.87 18.92
CA GLU A 53 -18.61 -12.91 17.98
C GLU A 53 -17.58 -13.06 16.85
N THR A 54 -17.08 -14.26 16.65
CA THR A 54 -16.01 -14.54 15.66
C THR A 54 -16.51 -15.26 14.43
N GLY A 55 -17.75 -15.79 14.44
CA GLY A 55 -18.28 -16.60 13.37
C GLY A 55 -17.64 -17.97 13.20
N ILE A 56 -16.60 -18.29 14.01
CA ILE A 56 -15.93 -19.61 13.98
C ILE A 56 -16.83 -20.64 14.67
N PRO A 57 -17.24 -21.73 13.98
CA PRO A 57 -18.10 -22.75 14.55
C PRO A 57 -17.45 -23.46 15.75
N LYS A 58 -18.29 -23.92 16.68
CA LYS A 58 -17.82 -24.76 17.80
C LYS A 58 -17.19 -26.04 17.27
N GLY A 59 -16.10 -26.47 17.90
CA GLY A 59 -15.30 -27.61 17.47
C GLY A 59 -14.23 -27.28 16.44
N TYR A 60 -14.16 -26.01 15.96
CA TYR A 60 -13.19 -25.56 14.97
C TYR A 60 -12.41 -24.32 15.44
N THR A 61 -12.39 -24.07 16.75
CA THR A 61 -11.69 -22.94 17.36
C THR A 61 -10.22 -23.27 17.66
N TRP A 62 -9.42 -22.25 17.99
CA TRP A 62 -8.07 -22.46 18.48
C TRP A 62 -8.02 -23.36 19.72
N SER A 63 -8.95 -23.17 20.66
CA SER A 63 -9.04 -23.98 21.88
C SER A 63 -9.33 -25.46 21.62
N ASP A 64 -9.98 -25.79 20.50
CA ASP A 64 -10.24 -27.18 20.11
C ASP A 64 -8.99 -27.86 19.50
N MET A 65 -7.94 -27.09 19.20
CA MET A 65 -6.76 -27.56 18.49
C MET A 65 -5.47 -27.50 19.36
N ASN A 66 -5.27 -26.43 20.13
CA ASN A 66 -3.97 -26.08 20.73
C ASN A 66 -3.42 -27.11 21.76
N THR A 67 -4.26 -27.97 22.29
CA THR A 67 -3.87 -29.06 23.24
C THR A 67 -3.59 -30.39 22.57
N LEU A 68 -3.98 -30.53 21.28
CA LEU A 68 -3.81 -31.76 20.50
C LEU A 68 -2.35 -31.97 20.08
N LYS A 69 -2.00 -33.23 19.78
CA LYS A 69 -0.64 -33.63 19.35
C LYS A 69 -0.71 -34.67 18.25
N GLY A 70 0.41 -34.82 17.53
CA GLY A 70 0.52 -35.84 16.49
C GLY A 70 -0.55 -35.76 15.43
N ALA A 71 -1.04 -36.87 14.92
CA ALA A 71 -2.03 -36.93 13.88
C ALA A 71 -3.37 -36.26 14.24
N GLU A 72 -3.73 -36.21 15.52
CA GLU A 72 -4.95 -35.53 15.97
C GLU A 72 -4.87 -34.03 15.72
N LEU A 73 -3.72 -33.40 16.00
CA LEU A 73 -3.49 -31.99 15.72
C LEU A 73 -3.56 -31.70 14.21
N GLU A 74 -2.90 -32.52 13.40
CA GLU A 74 -2.90 -32.34 11.95
C GLU A 74 -4.31 -32.45 11.38
N ASN A 75 -5.05 -33.49 11.77
CA ASN A 75 -6.41 -33.72 11.30
C ASN A 75 -7.33 -32.58 11.73
N GLN A 76 -7.23 -32.11 12.96
CA GLN A 76 -8.03 -31.00 13.47
C GLN A 76 -7.71 -29.69 12.71
N TYR A 77 -6.42 -29.40 12.49
CA TYR A 77 -6.03 -28.19 11.72
C TYR A 77 -6.56 -28.24 10.28
N ARG A 78 -6.45 -29.39 9.61
CA ARG A 78 -7.02 -29.61 8.27
C ARG A 78 -8.54 -29.39 8.27
N ALA A 79 -9.24 -29.99 9.23
CA ALA A 79 -10.69 -29.84 9.38
C ALA A 79 -11.11 -28.40 9.64
N ILE A 80 -10.33 -27.62 10.41
CA ILE A 80 -10.57 -26.18 10.62
C ILE A 80 -10.44 -25.41 9.32
N LEU A 81 -9.36 -25.59 8.56
CA LEU A 81 -9.13 -24.89 7.32
C LEU A 81 -10.25 -25.15 6.29
N GLU A 82 -10.63 -26.42 6.13
CA GLU A 82 -11.69 -26.85 5.23
C GLU A 82 -13.04 -26.28 5.67
N ARG A 83 -13.42 -26.45 6.94
CA ARG A 83 -14.70 -25.99 7.48
C ARG A 83 -14.87 -24.47 7.37
N LEU A 84 -13.82 -23.69 7.64
CA LEU A 84 -13.87 -22.23 7.54
C LEU A 84 -13.88 -21.76 6.08
N GLY A 85 -13.32 -22.55 5.16
CA GLY A 85 -13.39 -22.29 3.72
C GLY A 85 -14.79 -22.44 3.13
N ASP A 86 -15.64 -23.22 3.77
CA ASP A 86 -17.06 -23.44 3.38
C ASP A 86 -18.01 -22.40 4.01
N GLU A 87 -17.52 -21.57 4.94
CA GLU A 87 -18.34 -20.51 5.53
C GLU A 87 -18.64 -19.40 4.52
N GLY A 88 -19.69 -18.63 4.79
CA GLY A 88 -20.01 -17.41 4.05
C GLY A 88 -19.19 -16.20 4.52
N GLY A 89 -19.40 -15.07 3.84
CA GLY A 89 -18.85 -13.79 4.26
C GLY A 89 -17.31 -13.71 4.26
N ILE A 90 -16.78 -12.97 5.20
CA ILE A 90 -15.32 -12.69 5.26
C ILE A 90 -14.50 -13.94 5.61
N LEU A 91 -15.01 -14.84 6.45
CA LEU A 91 -14.32 -16.07 6.84
C LEU A 91 -14.12 -16.99 5.65
N GLY A 92 -15.19 -17.24 4.88
CA GLY A 92 -15.10 -18.06 3.66
C GLY A 92 -14.12 -17.47 2.65
N GLN A 93 -14.07 -16.16 2.50
CA GLN A 93 -13.09 -15.50 1.60
C GLN A 93 -11.64 -15.70 2.08
N ILE A 94 -11.40 -15.61 3.38
CA ILE A 94 -10.07 -15.84 3.99
C ILE A 94 -9.60 -17.27 3.77
N PHE A 95 -10.46 -18.26 4.10
CA PHE A 95 -10.07 -19.67 4.12
C PHE A 95 -10.38 -20.42 2.83
N LYS A 96 -10.99 -19.80 1.82
CA LYS A 96 -11.30 -20.47 0.56
C LYS A 96 -10.05 -21.11 -0.07
N GLY A 97 -10.11 -22.45 -0.24
CA GLY A 97 -9.00 -23.21 -0.78
C GLY A 97 -7.77 -23.28 0.15
N ALA A 98 -7.92 -22.96 1.43
CA ALA A 98 -6.86 -23.13 2.41
C ALA A 98 -6.60 -24.62 2.65
N VAL A 99 -5.32 -25.01 2.61
CA VAL A 99 -4.88 -26.39 2.89
C VAL A 99 -3.68 -26.35 3.83
N ASN A 100 -3.53 -27.39 4.64
CA ASN A 100 -2.33 -27.53 5.46
C ASN A 100 -1.11 -27.79 4.57
N LYS A 101 -0.12 -26.91 4.63
CA LYS A 101 1.17 -27.01 3.92
C LYS A 101 2.31 -27.49 4.85
N ILE A 102 2.06 -27.61 6.14
CA ILE A 102 3.04 -28.07 7.14
C ILE A 102 2.90 -29.59 7.27
N SER A 103 3.70 -30.35 6.49
CA SER A 103 3.67 -31.81 6.48
C SER A 103 4.26 -32.43 7.75
N ASN A 104 5.23 -31.75 8.38
CA ASN A 104 5.86 -32.21 9.59
C ASN A 104 5.04 -31.83 10.83
N VAL A 105 4.34 -32.79 11.40
CA VAL A 105 3.45 -32.60 12.55
C VAL A 105 4.17 -32.09 13.79
N SER A 106 5.45 -32.44 13.97
CA SER A 106 6.25 -31.95 15.12
C SER A 106 6.54 -30.45 14.96
N ILE A 107 6.72 -29.98 13.73
CA ILE A 107 6.91 -28.56 13.45
C ILE A 107 5.57 -27.84 13.62
N LEU A 108 4.47 -28.35 13.08
CA LEU A 108 3.13 -27.79 13.31
C LEU A 108 2.84 -27.62 14.80
N TYR A 109 3.11 -28.63 15.61
CA TYR A 109 2.94 -28.56 17.07
C TYR A 109 3.80 -27.45 17.68
N ARG A 110 5.08 -27.32 17.27
CA ARG A 110 5.96 -26.26 17.78
C ARG A 110 5.46 -24.86 17.43
N VAL A 111 4.98 -24.67 16.18
CA VAL A 111 4.40 -23.39 15.72
C VAL A 111 3.17 -23.05 16.56
N VAL A 112 2.25 -24.00 16.73
CA VAL A 112 1.04 -23.82 17.55
C VAL A 112 1.40 -23.44 18.99
N GLN A 113 2.32 -24.19 19.63
CA GLN A 113 2.74 -23.92 21.01
C GLN A 113 3.45 -22.56 21.17
N MET A 114 4.18 -22.13 20.17
CA MET A 114 4.84 -20.82 20.19
C MET A 114 3.84 -19.68 20.08
N ILE A 115 2.89 -19.81 19.14
CA ILE A 115 1.82 -18.82 18.96
C ILE A 115 0.93 -18.77 20.23
N ASP A 116 0.68 -19.91 20.87
CA ASP A 116 -0.18 -19.99 22.06
C ASP A 116 0.40 -19.30 23.29
N LYS A 117 1.72 -19.20 23.38
CA LYS A 117 2.41 -18.55 24.51
C LYS A 117 2.27 -17.03 24.53
N GLU A 118 1.97 -16.43 23.38
CA GLU A 118 1.85 -14.97 23.26
C GLU A 118 0.39 -14.56 23.45
N ASN A 119 0.17 -13.35 24.00
CA ASN A 119 -1.15 -12.72 24.07
C ASN A 119 -1.27 -11.68 22.96
N TRP A 120 -1.79 -12.12 21.83
CA TRP A 120 -1.84 -11.33 20.61
C TRP A 120 -2.80 -10.15 20.68
N VAL A 121 -3.94 -10.30 21.36
CA VAL A 121 -4.96 -9.26 21.43
C VAL A 121 -4.53 -8.11 22.33
N SER A 122 -3.74 -8.37 23.38
CA SER A 122 -3.23 -7.33 24.27
C SER A 122 -2.15 -6.45 23.64
N MET A 123 -1.54 -6.89 22.55
CA MET A 123 -0.56 -6.08 21.80
C MET A 123 -1.26 -4.86 21.15
N SER A 124 -0.57 -3.73 21.08
CA SER A 124 -1.09 -2.57 20.36
C SER A 124 -1.33 -2.91 18.87
N SER A 125 -2.21 -2.16 18.20
CA SER A 125 -2.43 -2.32 16.75
C SER A 125 -1.14 -2.12 15.95
N ASP A 126 -0.27 -1.21 16.40
CA ASP A 126 1.02 -0.96 15.77
C ASP A 126 1.94 -2.18 15.87
N VAL A 127 2.05 -2.81 17.06
CA VAL A 127 2.88 -4.04 17.26
C VAL A 127 2.37 -5.19 16.40
N LYS A 128 1.06 -5.42 16.33
CA LYS A 128 0.49 -6.48 15.48
C LYS A 128 0.84 -6.27 14.01
N GLY A 129 0.65 -5.06 13.52
CA GLY A 129 1.01 -4.74 12.16
C GLY A 129 2.51 -4.85 11.89
N GLU A 130 3.36 -4.40 12.82
CA GLU A 130 4.81 -4.58 12.72
C GLU A 130 5.23 -6.06 12.63
N ILE A 131 4.53 -6.96 13.34
CA ILE A 131 4.78 -8.40 13.24
C ILE A 131 4.43 -8.91 11.84
N TYR A 132 3.25 -8.58 11.32
CA TYR A 132 2.85 -8.97 9.97
C TYR A 132 3.77 -8.37 8.90
N GLU A 133 4.10 -7.10 9.01
CA GLU A 133 5.04 -6.43 8.11
C GLU A 133 6.42 -7.05 8.17
N GLY A 134 6.92 -7.36 9.37
CA GLY A 134 8.21 -8.01 9.54
C GLY A 134 8.26 -9.42 8.96
N LEU A 135 7.17 -10.19 9.03
CA LEU A 135 7.06 -11.50 8.38
C LEU A 135 7.05 -11.37 6.85
N LEU A 136 6.31 -10.41 6.33
CA LEU A 136 6.26 -10.12 4.88
C LEU A 136 7.61 -9.60 4.37
N GLN A 137 8.29 -8.75 5.14
CA GLN A 137 9.63 -8.27 4.84
C GLN A 137 10.61 -9.42 4.69
N LYS A 138 10.62 -10.33 5.67
CA LYS A 138 11.51 -11.50 5.61
C LYS A 138 11.21 -12.39 4.42
N ASN A 139 9.95 -12.58 4.07
CA ASN A 139 9.57 -13.28 2.85
C ASN A 139 10.08 -12.57 1.58
N ALA A 140 10.00 -11.24 1.51
CA ALA A 140 10.49 -10.45 0.39
C ALA A 140 12.03 -10.46 0.26
N GLU A 141 12.76 -10.49 1.39
CA GLU A 141 14.23 -10.61 1.42
C GLU A 141 14.71 -11.97 0.88
N ASP A 142 13.98 -13.04 1.17
CA ASP A 142 14.35 -14.41 0.81
C ASP A 142 13.90 -14.81 -0.61
N VAL A 143 12.86 -14.20 -1.14
CA VAL A 143 12.36 -14.44 -2.50
C VAL A 143 12.96 -13.38 -3.44
N LYS A 144 14.07 -13.72 -4.14
CA LYS A 144 14.69 -12.87 -5.18
C LYS A 144 13.79 -12.60 -6.40
N SER A 145 12.55 -13.07 -6.42
CA SER A 145 11.60 -12.82 -7.49
C SER A 145 10.90 -11.48 -7.29
N GLY A 146 10.86 -10.65 -8.33
CA GLY A 146 10.38 -9.26 -8.38
C GLY A 146 8.94 -8.96 -7.96
N ALA A 147 8.33 -9.81 -7.16
CA ALA A 147 7.05 -9.62 -6.50
C ALA A 147 7.19 -8.95 -5.11
N GLY A 148 8.28 -8.22 -4.88
CA GLY A 148 8.42 -7.36 -3.70
C GLY A 148 7.34 -6.30 -3.71
N GLN A 149 6.17 -6.64 -3.16
CA GLN A 149 5.09 -5.69 -2.98
C GLN A 149 5.61 -4.56 -2.11
N TYR A 150 5.49 -3.36 -2.61
CA TYR A 150 6.01 -2.16 -1.97
C TYR A 150 5.17 -1.85 -0.74
N PHE A 151 5.66 -2.26 0.42
CA PHE A 151 5.08 -1.88 1.69
C PHE A 151 5.24 -0.37 1.86
N THR A 152 4.14 0.31 2.04
CA THR A 152 4.16 1.74 2.35
C THR A 152 4.54 1.93 3.81
N PRO A 153 5.59 2.69 4.13
CA PRO A 153 5.99 2.94 5.52
C PRO A 153 4.83 3.53 6.35
N ARG A 154 4.62 3.00 7.56
CA ARG A 154 3.55 3.46 8.46
C ARG A 154 3.58 4.96 8.76
N PRO A 155 4.74 5.59 9.02
CA PRO A 155 4.77 7.04 9.19
C PRO A 155 4.23 7.80 7.99
N LEU A 156 4.53 7.34 6.76
CA LEU A 156 4.00 7.94 5.54
C LEU A 156 2.47 7.76 5.44
N ILE A 157 1.97 6.56 5.70
CA ILE A 157 0.51 6.30 5.71
C ILE A 157 -0.19 7.23 6.69
N LYS A 158 0.31 7.34 7.93
CA LYS A 158 -0.25 8.22 8.97
C LYS A 158 -0.25 9.69 8.53
N ALA A 159 0.86 10.16 7.93
CA ALA A 159 0.95 11.52 7.42
C ALA A 159 -0.05 11.79 6.28
N MET A 160 -0.20 10.85 5.33
CA MET A 160 -1.18 10.98 4.25
C MET A 160 -2.62 11.03 4.80
N VAL A 161 -2.95 10.19 5.78
CA VAL A 161 -4.26 10.21 6.45
C VAL A 161 -4.47 11.52 7.21
N ALA A 162 -3.46 12.01 7.96
CA ALA A 162 -3.52 13.27 8.69
C ALA A 162 -3.74 14.47 7.76
N CYS A 163 -3.10 14.47 6.58
CA CYS A 163 -3.27 15.51 5.58
C CYS A 163 -4.67 15.51 4.94
N LEU A 164 -5.21 14.35 4.57
CA LEU A 164 -6.54 14.25 3.97
C LEU A 164 -7.67 14.45 4.99
N ARG A 165 -7.45 14.12 6.27
CA ARG A 165 -8.42 14.22 7.35
C ARG A 165 -9.79 13.64 6.97
N PRO A 166 -9.87 12.33 6.75
CA PRO A 166 -11.15 11.71 6.43
C PRO A 166 -12.18 11.98 7.53
N GLU A 167 -13.43 12.21 7.12
CA GLU A 167 -14.54 12.57 8.01
C GLU A 167 -15.45 11.35 8.29
N PRO A 168 -16.14 11.32 9.43
CA PRO A 168 -17.17 10.31 9.72
C PRO A 168 -18.25 10.24 8.63
N LYS A 169 -18.80 9.03 8.40
CA LYS A 169 -19.83 8.76 7.36
C LYS A 169 -19.37 9.03 5.92
N LYS A 170 -18.07 9.10 5.68
CA LYS A 170 -17.49 9.20 4.35
C LYS A 170 -16.81 7.89 3.95
N THR A 171 -16.73 7.66 2.66
CA THR A 171 -16.18 6.43 2.08
C THR A 171 -14.74 6.62 1.64
N ILE A 172 -13.91 5.58 1.83
CA ILE A 172 -12.48 5.57 1.54
C ILE A 172 -12.18 4.37 0.66
N ALA A 173 -11.48 4.59 -0.47
CA ALA A 173 -11.03 3.50 -1.31
C ALA A 173 -9.50 3.38 -1.37
N ASP A 174 -9.06 2.15 -1.58
CA ASP A 174 -7.71 1.80 -1.99
C ASP A 174 -7.79 0.74 -3.10
N PRO A 175 -7.57 1.10 -4.38
CA PRO A 175 -7.71 0.19 -5.52
C PRO A 175 -6.57 -0.83 -5.63
N CYS A 176 -5.55 -0.79 -4.77
CA CYS A 176 -4.46 -1.76 -4.65
C CYS A 176 -4.03 -1.90 -3.19
N CYS A 177 -5.00 -2.32 -2.35
CA CYS A 177 -4.95 -2.14 -0.90
C CYS A 177 -3.88 -2.95 -0.17
N GLY A 178 -3.20 -3.87 -0.84
CA GLY A 178 -2.15 -4.66 -0.21
C GLY A 178 -2.66 -5.36 1.05
N SER A 179 -1.96 -5.18 2.15
CA SER A 179 -2.35 -5.71 3.47
C SER A 179 -3.40 -4.87 4.21
N GLY A 180 -3.92 -3.79 3.60
CA GLY A 180 -4.93 -2.91 4.19
C GLY A 180 -4.37 -1.79 5.08
N GLY A 181 -3.09 -1.47 4.96
CA GLY A 181 -2.41 -0.50 5.82
C GLY A 181 -3.09 0.89 5.85
N PHE A 182 -3.55 1.41 4.72
CA PHE A 182 -4.28 2.68 4.65
C PHE A 182 -5.64 2.61 5.37
N PHE A 183 -6.35 1.48 5.25
CA PHE A 183 -7.63 1.30 5.94
C PHE A 183 -7.47 1.26 7.45
N LEU A 184 -6.45 0.55 7.95
CA LEU A 184 -6.16 0.49 9.38
C LEU A 184 -5.79 1.86 9.94
N ALA A 185 -4.97 2.63 9.25
CA ALA A 185 -4.59 3.98 9.68
C ALA A 185 -5.79 4.96 9.63
N ALA A 186 -6.61 4.89 8.59
CA ALA A 186 -7.82 5.71 8.49
C ALA A 186 -8.85 5.35 9.56
N GLN A 187 -9.03 4.06 9.85
CA GLN A 187 -9.88 3.58 10.94
C GLN A 187 -9.38 4.10 12.30
N ALA A 188 -8.07 3.98 12.56
CA ALA A 188 -7.47 4.49 13.80
C ALA A 188 -7.63 6.02 13.93
N PHE A 189 -7.48 6.76 12.83
CA PHE A 189 -7.69 8.22 12.81
C PHE A 189 -9.14 8.60 13.11
N LEU A 190 -10.10 7.94 12.45
CA LEU A 190 -11.55 8.20 12.64
C LEU A 190 -12.04 7.77 14.01
N ALA A 191 -11.54 6.65 14.54
CA ALA A 191 -11.93 6.14 15.86
C ALA A 191 -11.26 6.89 17.02
N ASN A 192 -10.28 7.76 16.76
CA ASN A 192 -9.58 8.50 17.80
C ASN A 192 -10.48 9.61 18.37
N PRO A 193 -10.83 9.58 19.68
CA PRO A 193 -11.69 10.58 20.31
C PRO A 193 -11.16 12.02 20.26
N LYS A 194 -9.83 12.19 20.04
CA LYS A 194 -9.24 13.52 19.86
C LYS A 194 -9.59 14.13 18.50
N ASN A 195 -9.89 13.30 17.50
CA ASN A 195 -10.30 13.75 16.18
C ASN A 195 -11.82 13.86 16.08
N TYR A 196 -12.55 12.79 16.49
CA TYR A 196 -14.00 12.71 16.36
C TYR A 196 -14.62 11.95 17.54
N ALA A 197 -15.71 12.50 18.09
CA ALA A 197 -16.54 11.83 19.10
C ALA A 197 -17.66 11.04 18.39
N LEU A 198 -17.33 9.87 17.84
CA LEU A 198 -18.26 9.08 17.05
C LEU A 198 -19.45 8.56 17.86
N ASP A 199 -20.67 8.79 17.35
CA ASP A 199 -21.89 8.17 17.84
C ASP A 199 -22.00 6.68 17.42
N ARG A 200 -23.10 6.01 17.83
CA ARG A 200 -23.32 4.61 17.51
C ARG A 200 -23.46 4.37 16.00
N THR A 201 -24.16 5.24 15.29
CA THR A 201 -24.42 5.10 13.85
C THR A 201 -23.14 5.34 13.04
N GLU A 202 -22.31 6.27 13.50
CA GLU A 202 -21.00 6.55 12.90
C GLU A 202 -20.01 5.41 13.10
N LYS A 203 -20.01 4.78 14.28
CA LYS A 203 -19.19 3.57 14.54
C LYS A 203 -19.64 2.39 13.68
N GLU A 204 -20.95 2.22 13.49
CA GLU A 204 -21.49 1.18 12.62
C GLU A 204 -21.11 1.43 11.15
N PHE A 205 -21.22 2.68 10.68
CA PHE A 205 -20.80 3.07 9.34
C PHE A 205 -19.30 2.86 9.15
N LEU A 206 -18.48 3.28 10.12
CA LEU A 206 -17.02 3.10 10.07
C LEU A 206 -16.66 1.62 9.93
N LYS A 207 -17.38 0.74 10.64
CA LYS A 207 -17.15 -0.70 10.58
C LYS A 207 -17.52 -1.32 9.23
N ASN A 208 -18.69 -0.96 8.68
CA ASN A 208 -19.32 -1.75 7.63
C ASN A 208 -19.34 -1.09 6.24
N GLU A 209 -19.29 0.27 6.18
CA GLU A 209 -19.59 1.01 4.96
C GLU A 209 -18.42 1.89 4.46
N THR A 210 -17.45 2.18 5.33
CA THR A 210 -16.40 3.17 5.03
C THR A 210 -15.43 2.68 3.96
N PHE A 211 -15.05 1.39 3.93
CA PHE A 211 -13.90 0.91 3.18
C PHE A 211 -14.25 0.14 1.92
N TYR A 212 -13.53 0.45 0.83
CA TYR A 212 -13.66 -0.16 -0.50
C TYR A 212 -12.27 -0.49 -1.04
N GLY A 213 -11.87 -1.75 -1.00
CA GLY A 213 -10.56 -2.21 -1.46
C GLY A 213 -10.62 -3.09 -2.70
N THR A 214 -9.53 -3.11 -3.45
CA THR A 214 -9.27 -4.11 -4.48
C THR A 214 -7.85 -4.62 -4.31
N GLU A 215 -7.66 -5.94 -4.38
CA GLU A 215 -6.35 -6.58 -4.34
C GLU A 215 -6.27 -7.72 -5.35
N LEU A 216 -5.22 -7.72 -6.16
CA LEU A 216 -5.03 -8.69 -7.23
C LEU A 216 -4.48 -10.02 -6.71
N VAL A 217 -3.49 -9.96 -5.81
CA VAL A 217 -2.73 -11.12 -5.35
C VAL A 217 -3.49 -11.85 -4.25
N VAL A 218 -3.78 -13.14 -4.47
CA VAL A 218 -4.60 -13.96 -3.57
C VAL A 218 -4.09 -13.97 -2.13
N ALA A 219 -2.79 -14.19 -1.94
CA ALA A 219 -2.21 -14.26 -0.59
C ALA A 219 -2.34 -12.92 0.15
N THR A 220 -2.07 -11.81 -0.55
CA THR A 220 -2.19 -10.45 0.00
C THR A 220 -3.65 -10.08 0.27
N PHE A 221 -4.57 -10.47 -0.63
CA PHE A 221 -6.01 -10.30 -0.43
C PHE A 221 -6.50 -10.97 0.86
N LYS A 222 -6.13 -12.25 1.07
CA LYS A 222 -6.46 -12.98 2.30
C LYS A 222 -5.88 -12.31 3.54
N LEU A 223 -4.62 -11.90 3.47
CA LEU A 223 -3.96 -11.16 4.55
C LEU A 223 -4.68 -9.85 4.87
N CYS A 224 -5.08 -9.10 3.85
CA CYS A 224 -5.86 -7.87 4.02
C CYS A 224 -7.16 -8.16 4.79
N LEU A 225 -7.94 -9.14 4.33
CA LEU A 225 -9.20 -9.51 5.00
C LEU A 225 -8.99 -9.91 6.46
N MET A 226 -7.95 -10.67 6.75
CA MET A 226 -7.60 -11.03 8.13
C MET A 226 -7.27 -9.81 8.98
N ASN A 227 -6.46 -8.89 8.46
CA ASN A 227 -6.14 -7.64 9.15
C ASN A 227 -7.41 -6.81 9.44
N LEU A 228 -8.27 -6.63 8.44
CA LEU A 228 -9.50 -5.88 8.59
C LEU A 228 -10.43 -6.52 9.64
N TYR A 229 -10.63 -7.83 9.54
CA TYR A 229 -11.42 -8.59 10.50
C TYR A 229 -10.91 -8.43 11.94
N LEU A 230 -9.59 -8.58 12.15
CA LEU A 230 -8.98 -8.47 13.48
C LEU A 230 -9.10 -7.06 14.06
N HIS A 231 -9.17 -6.03 13.21
CA HIS A 231 -9.39 -4.63 13.62
C HIS A 231 -10.87 -4.23 13.65
N ASN A 232 -11.78 -5.21 13.55
CA ASN A 232 -13.23 -4.98 13.58
C ASN A 232 -13.74 -4.13 12.41
N ILE A 233 -13.16 -4.31 11.23
CA ILE A 233 -13.59 -3.72 9.97
C ILE A 233 -14.31 -4.80 9.15
N GLY A 234 -15.50 -4.50 8.70
CA GLY A 234 -16.37 -5.40 7.95
C GLY A 234 -17.34 -6.20 8.84
N ASP A 235 -18.37 -6.74 8.21
CA ASP A 235 -19.35 -7.62 8.82
C ASP A 235 -18.98 -9.08 8.54
N LEU A 236 -19.24 -9.96 9.51
CA LEU A 236 -19.01 -11.40 9.35
C LEU A 236 -19.82 -12.00 8.19
N TYR A 237 -21.05 -11.54 8.01
CA TYR A 237 -22.04 -12.08 7.07
C TYR A 237 -22.48 -11.07 6.01
N GLY A 238 -22.01 -9.83 6.11
CA GLY A 238 -22.39 -8.73 5.24
C GLY A 238 -21.42 -8.50 4.09
N LYS A 239 -21.29 -7.23 3.70
CA LYS A 239 -20.39 -6.81 2.63
C LYS A 239 -18.94 -7.01 3.01
N VAL A 240 -18.20 -7.73 2.17
CA VAL A 240 -16.74 -7.83 2.29
C VAL A 240 -16.11 -6.51 1.81
N PRO A 241 -15.28 -5.83 2.62
CA PRO A 241 -14.76 -4.50 2.29
C PRO A 241 -13.72 -4.50 1.16
N VAL A 242 -13.19 -5.65 0.79
CA VAL A 242 -12.17 -5.80 -0.27
C VAL A 242 -12.63 -6.84 -1.29
N MET A 243 -12.46 -6.53 -2.57
CA MET A 243 -12.69 -7.44 -3.68
C MET A 243 -11.35 -7.95 -4.24
N ARG A 244 -11.31 -9.21 -4.63
CA ARG A 244 -10.18 -9.77 -5.35
C ARG A 244 -10.32 -9.48 -6.85
N GLY A 245 -9.33 -8.83 -7.45
CA GLY A 245 -9.35 -8.55 -8.89
C GLY A 245 -8.33 -7.51 -9.32
N ASP A 246 -8.27 -7.27 -10.61
CA ASP A 246 -7.52 -6.16 -11.19
C ASP A 246 -8.43 -4.92 -11.25
N ALA A 247 -8.08 -3.89 -10.48
CA ALA A 247 -8.83 -2.63 -10.42
C ALA A 247 -8.86 -1.86 -11.74
N LEU A 248 -7.90 -2.10 -12.63
CA LEU A 248 -7.79 -1.38 -13.90
C LEU A 248 -8.68 -1.94 -15.00
N LEU A 249 -9.20 -3.16 -14.87
CA LEU A 249 -9.99 -3.83 -15.92
C LEU A 249 -11.27 -3.08 -16.26
N SER A 250 -11.97 -2.52 -15.28
CA SER A 250 -13.25 -1.85 -15.50
C SER A 250 -13.54 -0.79 -14.44
N ASP A 251 -14.51 0.08 -14.71
CA ASP A 251 -15.10 0.94 -13.68
C ASP A 251 -15.89 0.06 -12.68
N PRO A 252 -15.56 0.10 -11.38
CA PRO A 252 -16.22 -0.73 -10.38
C PRO A 252 -17.65 -0.25 -10.05
N GLY A 253 -18.12 0.86 -10.63
CA GLY A 253 -19.46 1.40 -10.47
C GLY A 253 -19.72 2.17 -9.17
N TYR A 254 -18.79 2.17 -8.21
CA TYR A 254 -18.91 2.98 -6.99
C TYR A 254 -18.13 4.30 -7.10
N ARG A 255 -18.49 5.26 -6.25
CA ARG A 255 -17.79 6.55 -6.08
C ARG A 255 -17.57 6.81 -4.60
N VAL A 256 -16.35 7.24 -4.24
CA VAL A 256 -15.90 7.44 -2.87
C VAL A 256 -15.50 8.87 -2.57
N ASP A 257 -15.51 9.21 -1.29
CA ASP A 257 -15.12 10.55 -0.83
C ASP A 257 -13.60 10.71 -0.74
N TYR A 258 -12.86 9.63 -0.44
CA TYR A 258 -11.41 9.65 -0.32
C TYR A 258 -10.77 8.47 -1.03
N VAL A 259 -9.59 8.69 -1.61
CA VAL A 259 -8.68 7.63 -2.07
C VAL A 259 -7.32 7.82 -1.41
N LEU A 260 -6.85 6.76 -0.76
CA LEU A 260 -5.54 6.64 -0.13
C LEU A 260 -4.88 5.39 -0.69
N THR A 261 -3.80 5.53 -1.45
CA THR A 261 -3.26 4.36 -2.16
C THR A 261 -1.78 4.51 -2.51
N ASN A 262 -1.10 3.38 -2.59
CA ASN A 262 0.24 3.23 -3.16
C ASN A 262 0.19 2.18 -4.29
N PRO A 263 -0.07 2.59 -5.54
CA PRO A 263 -0.11 1.68 -6.67
C PRO A 263 1.21 0.94 -6.88
N PRO A 264 1.18 -0.30 -7.42
CA PRO A 264 2.40 -1.08 -7.64
C PRO A 264 3.34 -0.36 -8.61
N PHE A 265 4.62 -0.26 -8.25
CA PHE A 265 5.66 0.32 -9.11
C PHE A 265 6.08 -0.72 -10.15
N GLY A 266 5.90 -0.42 -11.39
CA GLY A 266 6.25 -1.24 -12.53
C GLY A 266 5.66 -0.58 -13.78
N LYS A 267 6.46 -0.35 -14.79
CA LYS A 267 6.05 0.51 -15.90
C LYS A 267 4.99 -0.13 -16.78
N LYS A 268 5.05 -1.44 -16.99
CA LYS A 268 4.18 -2.12 -17.96
C LYS A 268 3.27 -3.16 -17.32
N SER A 269 2.06 -3.23 -17.83
CA SER A 269 1.22 -4.41 -17.70
C SER A 269 1.53 -5.31 -18.88
N SER A 270 1.95 -6.55 -18.64
CA SER A 270 2.18 -7.54 -19.68
C SER A 270 1.43 -8.84 -19.37
N ILE A 271 1.04 -9.52 -20.42
CA ILE A 271 0.55 -10.90 -20.34
C ILE A 271 1.58 -11.77 -21.02
N THR A 272 2.10 -12.75 -20.30
CA THR A 272 2.96 -13.79 -20.87
C THR A 272 2.08 -14.92 -21.38
N PHE A 273 2.18 -15.27 -22.63
CA PHE A 273 1.54 -16.45 -23.21
C PHE A 273 2.59 -17.30 -23.91
N THR A 274 2.33 -18.59 -24.01
CA THR A 274 3.17 -19.52 -24.75
C THR A 274 2.63 -19.58 -26.17
N ASN A 275 3.45 -19.25 -27.16
CA ASN A 275 3.08 -19.34 -28.57
C ASN A 275 3.06 -20.82 -29.05
N GLU A 276 2.68 -21.03 -30.32
CA GLU A 276 2.62 -22.38 -30.91
C GLU A 276 4.00 -23.06 -31.02
N GLU A 277 5.09 -22.30 -30.89
CA GLU A 277 6.48 -22.77 -30.90
C GLU A 277 7.05 -23.06 -29.49
N GLU A 278 6.17 -23.05 -28.45
CA GLU A 278 6.52 -23.21 -27.03
C GLU A 278 7.44 -22.09 -26.46
N GLU A 279 7.58 -20.97 -27.18
CA GLU A 279 8.28 -19.80 -26.69
C GLU A 279 7.35 -18.91 -25.84
N GLN A 280 7.89 -18.33 -24.78
CA GLN A 280 7.17 -17.36 -23.98
C GLN A 280 7.25 -15.98 -24.63
N GLU A 281 6.10 -15.49 -25.07
CA GLU A 281 5.93 -14.12 -25.56
C GLU A 281 5.28 -13.24 -24.53
N GLU A 282 5.73 -11.99 -24.43
CA GLU A 282 5.21 -10.99 -23.53
C GLU A 282 4.52 -9.89 -24.34
N GLU A 283 3.21 -9.75 -24.20
CA GLU A 283 2.44 -8.70 -24.86
C GLU A 283 2.05 -7.61 -23.85
N ASP A 284 2.28 -6.35 -24.22
CA ASP A 284 1.89 -5.19 -23.41
C ASP A 284 0.37 -5.15 -23.25
N LEU A 285 -0.11 -5.28 -22.02
CA LEU A 285 -1.53 -5.15 -21.70
C LEU A 285 -1.93 -3.67 -21.69
N VAL A 286 -2.71 -3.28 -22.65
CA VAL A 286 -3.24 -1.91 -22.77
C VAL A 286 -4.68 -1.87 -22.30
N TYR A 287 -4.96 -1.05 -21.29
CA TYR A 287 -6.31 -0.89 -20.77
C TYR A 287 -7.07 0.14 -21.64
N ASN A 288 -8.02 -0.35 -22.44
CA ASN A 288 -8.89 0.49 -23.26
C ASN A 288 -10.21 0.74 -22.52
N ARG A 289 -10.26 1.81 -21.73
CA ARG A 289 -11.43 2.23 -20.96
C ARG A 289 -11.96 3.58 -21.44
N GLN A 290 -13.26 3.68 -21.62
CA GLN A 290 -13.92 4.91 -22.08
C GLN A 290 -13.87 6.06 -21.06
N ASP A 291 -13.70 5.74 -19.77
CA ASP A 291 -13.59 6.70 -18.68
C ASP A 291 -12.15 7.20 -18.48
N PHE A 292 -11.17 6.65 -19.20
CA PHE A 292 -9.79 7.10 -19.17
C PHE A 292 -9.55 8.22 -20.18
N TRP A 293 -8.71 9.17 -19.82
CA TRP A 293 -8.35 10.30 -20.69
C TRP A 293 -7.50 9.89 -21.89
N THR A 294 -6.68 8.86 -21.71
CA THR A 294 -5.82 8.31 -22.75
C THR A 294 -5.48 6.84 -22.46
N THR A 295 -5.15 6.12 -23.50
CA THR A 295 -4.71 4.73 -23.44
C THR A 295 -3.23 4.67 -23.09
N SER A 296 -2.85 3.79 -22.16
CA SER A 296 -1.46 3.58 -21.75
C SER A 296 -1.24 2.15 -21.26
N SER A 297 -0.05 1.59 -21.50
CA SER A 297 0.43 0.37 -20.86
C SER A 297 1.05 0.63 -19.47
N ASN A 298 1.33 1.89 -19.15
CA ASN A 298 1.91 2.28 -17.86
C ASN A 298 0.88 2.18 -16.73
N LYS A 299 1.11 1.25 -15.79
CA LYS A 299 0.20 0.97 -14.66
C LYS A 299 -0.05 2.19 -13.78
N GLN A 300 1.00 2.95 -13.44
CA GLN A 300 0.87 4.09 -12.54
C GLN A 300 0.01 5.19 -13.15
N LEU A 301 0.19 5.46 -14.44
CA LEU A 301 -0.64 6.42 -15.17
C LEU A 301 -2.10 5.96 -15.24
N ASN A 302 -2.34 4.67 -15.44
CA ASN A 302 -3.69 4.10 -15.45
C ASN A 302 -4.35 4.16 -14.06
N PHE A 303 -3.58 3.97 -12.98
CA PHE A 303 -4.11 4.14 -11.63
C PHE A 303 -4.54 5.59 -11.35
N ILE A 304 -3.82 6.59 -11.83
CA ILE A 304 -4.24 8.00 -11.69
C ILE A 304 -5.60 8.24 -12.38
N GLN A 305 -5.78 7.73 -13.59
CA GLN A 305 -7.03 7.83 -14.32
C GLN A 305 -8.16 7.09 -13.59
N HIS A 306 -7.88 5.86 -13.12
CA HIS A 306 -8.83 5.06 -12.34
C HIS A 306 -9.25 5.77 -11.05
N ILE A 307 -8.30 6.36 -10.30
CA ILE A 307 -8.57 7.13 -9.08
C ILE A 307 -9.49 8.30 -9.39
N ASN A 308 -9.24 9.02 -10.48
CA ASN A 308 -10.14 10.10 -10.91
C ASN A 308 -11.54 9.57 -11.23
N THR A 309 -11.68 8.39 -11.83
CA THR A 309 -12.98 7.76 -12.09
C THR A 309 -13.73 7.47 -10.79
N ILE A 310 -13.10 6.82 -9.84
CA ILE A 310 -13.77 6.38 -8.61
C ILE A 310 -14.02 7.48 -7.56
N LEU A 311 -13.40 8.65 -7.70
CA LEU A 311 -13.66 9.80 -6.84
C LEU A 311 -15.02 10.45 -7.15
N LYS A 312 -15.75 10.81 -6.10
CA LYS A 312 -16.89 11.75 -6.18
C LYS A 312 -16.43 13.13 -6.66
N PRO A 313 -17.31 13.97 -7.21
CA PRO A 313 -16.96 15.33 -7.68
C PRO A 313 -16.38 16.28 -6.62
N THR A 314 -16.39 15.90 -5.33
CA THR A 314 -15.76 16.63 -4.23
C THR A 314 -14.80 15.75 -3.44
N GLY A 315 -14.44 14.60 -4.02
CA GLY A 315 -13.55 13.62 -3.38
C GLY A 315 -12.10 14.08 -3.39
N LYS A 316 -11.31 13.55 -2.47
CA LYS A 316 -9.89 13.88 -2.28
C LYS A 316 -9.04 12.63 -2.41
N ALA A 317 -7.84 12.79 -2.94
CA ALA A 317 -6.89 11.69 -3.06
C ALA A 317 -5.50 12.05 -2.52
N ALA A 318 -4.82 11.06 -1.96
CA ALA A 318 -3.38 11.05 -1.72
C ALA A 318 -2.81 9.76 -2.32
N VAL A 319 -1.92 9.90 -3.28
CA VAL A 319 -1.44 8.80 -4.12
C VAL A 319 0.07 8.80 -4.15
N VAL A 320 0.68 7.66 -3.80
CA VAL A 320 2.11 7.46 -3.99
C VAL A 320 2.38 7.16 -5.45
N VAL A 321 3.30 7.91 -6.04
CA VAL A 321 3.67 7.79 -7.46
C VAL A 321 5.19 7.81 -7.63
N PRO A 322 5.79 7.05 -8.55
CA PRO A 322 7.20 7.17 -8.88
C PRO A 322 7.49 8.45 -9.66
N ASP A 323 8.76 8.85 -9.71
CA ASP A 323 9.18 10.12 -10.36
C ASP A 323 8.75 10.23 -11.81
N ASN A 324 8.78 9.14 -12.60
CA ASN A 324 8.41 9.16 -14.01
C ASN A 324 6.99 9.71 -14.26
N VAL A 325 6.06 9.49 -13.35
CA VAL A 325 4.71 10.07 -13.43
C VAL A 325 4.75 11.60 -13.47
N LEU A 326 5.74 12.22 -12.85
CA LEU A 326 5.87 13.69 -12.78
C LEU A 326 6.43 14.32 -14.07
N PHE A 327 7.18 13.54 -14.90
CA PHE A 327 7.86 14.14 -16.07
C PHE A 327 7.74 13.34 -17.38
N GLU A 328 7.30 12.08 -17.37
CA GLU A 328 7.20 11.25 -18.58
C GLU A 328 6.37 11.93 -19.68
N GLY A 329 6.82 11.82 -20.92
CA GLY A 329 6.13 12.39 -22.10
C GLY A 329 4.91 11.57 -22.54
N GLY A 330 4.40 11.84 -23.73
CA GLY A 330 3.30 11.08 -24.32
C GLY A 330 2.04 11.02 -23.43
N SER A 331 1.60 9.81 -23.11
CA SER A 331 0.42 9.61 -22.24
C SER A 331 0.57 10.27 -20.88
N GLY A 332 1.80 10.30 -20.32
CA GLY A 332 2.08 10.95 -19.03
C GLY A 332 1.80 12.44 -19.06
N GLU A 333 2.22 13.14 -20.13
CA GLU A 333 1.93 14.57 -20.31
C GLU A 333 0.43 14.84 -20.45
N ILE A 334 -0.28 14.01 -21.24
CA ILE A 334 -1.74 14.15 -21.42
C ILE A 334 -2.44 14.00 -20.05
N ILE A 335 -2.07 13.00 -19.27
CA ILE A 335 -2.67 12.73 -17.96
C ILE A 335 -2.38 13.86 -16.98
N ARG A 336 -1.14 14.39 -16.93
CA ARG A 336 -0.80 15.54 -16.07
C ARG A 336 -1.60 16.78 -16.45
N LYS A 337 -1.70 17.10 -17.74
CA LYS A 337 -2.52 18.23 -18.22
C LYS A 337 -3.98 18.06 -17.82
N LYS A 338 -4.55 16.86 -18.00
CA LYS A 338 -5.92 16.55 -17.60
C LYS A 338 -6.13 16.60 -16.09
N LEU A 339 -5.17 16.11 -15.30
CA LEU A 339 -5.21 16.19 -13.84
C LEU A 339 -5.23 17.66 -13.38
N LEU A 340 -4.35 18.52 -13.92
CA LEU A 340 -4.31 19.96 -13.62
C LEU A 340 -5.59 20.69 -14.09
N GLU A 341 -6.21 20.26 -15.18
CA GLU A 341 -7.42 20.85 -15.74
C GLU A 341 -8.66 20.50 -14.91
N THR A 342 -8.83 19.22 -14.54
CA THR A 342 -10.07 18.68 -13.99
C THR A 342 -10.07 18.50 -12.48
N THR A 343 -8.91 18.60 -11.84
CA THR A 343 -8.75 18.51 -10.39
C THR A 343 -7.93 19.67 -9.84
N ASP A 344 -8.04 19.91 -8.55
CA ASP A 344 -7.14 20.79 -7.82
C ASP A 344 -5.95 19.96 -7.31
N LEU A 345 -4.91 19.79 -8.15
CA LEU A 345 -3.65 19.19 -7.75
C LEU A 345 -2.86 20.21 -6.93
N HIS A 346 -2.98 20.16 -5.63
CA HIS A 346 -2.52 21.24 -4.76
C HIS A 346 -1.22 20.96 -3.99
N THR A 347 -0.75 19.71 -3.92
CA THR A 347 0.44 19.37 -3.13
C THR A 347 1.19 18.17 -3.69
N ILE A 348 2.51 18.26 -3.72
CA ILE A 348 3.43 17.17 -4.00
C ILE A 348 4.43 17.07 -2.84
N LEU A 349 4.54 15.89 -2.22
CA LEU A 349 5.57 15.56 -1.24
C LEU A 349 6.62 14.70 -1.95
N ARG A 350 7.83 15.21 -2.12
CA ARG A 350 8.96 14.45 -2.67
C ARG A 350 9.56 13.59 -1.56
N LEU A 351 9.49 12.27 -1.73
CA LEU A 351 9.92 11.31 -0.70
C LEU A 351 11.44 11.05 -0.79
N PRO A 352 12.10 10.86 0.35
CA PRO A 352 13.50 10.46 0.40
C PRO A 352 13.69 9.02 -0.08
N THR A 353 14.92 8.69 -0.46
CA THR A 353 15.31 7.30 -0.77
C THR A 353 15.45 6.44 0.49
N GLY A 354 15.48 5.13 0.33
CA GLY A 354 15.70 4.18 1.43
C GLY A 354 14.48 3.90 2.32
N ILE A 355 13.30 4.46 2.01
CA ILE A 355 12.07 4.23 2.79
C ILE A 355 11.23 3.04 2.27
N PHE A 356 11.50 2.56 1.06
CA PHE A 356 10.84 1.40 0.47
C PHE A 356 11.78 0.20 0.44
N TYR A 357 11.22 -1.02 0.42
CA TYR A 357 12.01 -2.26 0.38
C TYR A 357 12.77 -2.45 -0.92
N LYS A 358 12.31 -1.91 -2.03
CA LYS A 358 13.07 -1.91 -3.28
C LYS A 358 14.11 -0.80 -3.24
N PRO A 359 15.41 -1.13 -3.36
CA PRO A 359 16.48 -0.13 -3.39
C PRO A 359 16.29 0.87 -4.53
N GLY A 360 16.72 2.11 -4.32
CA GLY A 360 16.76 3.14 -5.36
C GLY A 360 15.41 3.71 -5.80
N VAL A 361 14.31 3.34 -5.16
CA VAL A 361 12.99 3.87 -5.53
C VAL A 361 12.87 5.34 -5.16
N LYS A 362 12.67 6.19 -6.19
CA LYS A 362 12.32 7.60 -6.05
C LYS A 362 10.82 7.77 -6.25
N ALA A 363 10.13 8.18 -5.20
CA ALA A 363 8.69 8.33 -5.22
C ALA A 363 8.25 9.68 -4.64
N ASN A 364 6.99 10.00 -4.89
CA ASN A 364 6.34 11.21 -4.40
C ASN A 364 4.93 10.86 -3.92
N VAL A 365 4.32 11.71 -3.09
CA VAL A 365 2.89 11.68 -2.86
C VAL A 365 2.26 12.88 -3.54
N ILE A 366 1.30 12.64 -4.43
CA ILE A 366 0.46 13.69 -4.99
C ILE A 366 -0.86 13.77 -4.24
N PHE A 367 -1.27 14.99 -3.89
CA PHE A 367 -2.53 15.28 -3.22
C PHE A 367 -3.40 16.12 -4.14
N PHE A 368 -4.60 15.66 -4.45
CA PHE A 368 -5.53 16.39 -5.28
C PHE A 368 -6.98 16.23 -4.84
N ASP A 369 -7.77 17.26 -5.08
CA ASP A 369 -9.21 17.27 -4.87
C ASP A 369 -9.91 17.24 -6.23
N LYS A 370 -10.77 16.25 -6.47
CA LYS A 370 -11.63 16.26 -7.65
C LYS A 370 -12.66 17.37 -7.50
N ARG A 371 -12.87 18.12 -8.56
CA ARG A 371 -13.81 19.23 -8.60
C ARG A 371 -14.96 18.93 -9.59
N PRO A 372 -16.15 19.53 -9.39
CA PRO A 372 -17.19 19.50 -10.42
C PRO A 372 -16.66 20.06 -11.75
N ALA A 373 -17.17 19.52 -12.86
CA ALA A 373 -16.75 19.96 -14.19
C ALA A 373 -16.91 21.48 -14.35
N SER A 374 -15.88 22.13 -14.87
CA SER A 374 -15.83 23.57 -15.10
C SER A 374 -15.06 23.84 -16.40
N PRO A 375 -15.39 24.90 -17.14
CA PRO A 375 -14.57 25.36 -18.27
C PRO A 375 -13.22 25.93 -17.81
N GLU A 376 -13.11 26.35 -16.56
CA GLU A 376 -11.87 26.86 -16.01
C GLU A 376 -11.01 25.75 -15.43
N ARG A 377 -9.67 25.88 -15.59
CA ARG A 377 -8.70 24.98 -14.96
C ARG A 377 -8.84 25.03 -13.45
N GLN A 378 -8.91 23.84 -12.82
CA GLN A 378 -9.16 23.70 -11.40
C GLN A 378 -7.91 23.94 -10.55
N THR A 379 -6.74 23.45 -11.00
CA THR A 379 -5.47 23.72 -10.33
C THR A 379 -5.02 25.15 -10.66
N LYS A 380 -4.75 25.94 -9.63
CA LYS A 380 -4.20 27.31 -9.75
C LYS A 380 -2.73 27.35 -9.37
N GLU A 381 -2.36 26.60 -8.36
CA GLU A 381 -1.00 26.52 -7.83
C GLU A 381 -0.70 25.12 -7.27
N VAL A 382 0.56 24.71 -7.32
CA VAL A 382 1.03 23.45 -6.74
C VAL A 382 2.09 23.77 -5.71
N TRP A 383 1.89 23.24 -4.51
CA TRP A 383 2.83 23.33 -3.41
C TRP A 383 3.69 22.09 -3.38
N ILE A 384 5.01 22.26 -3.30
CA ILE A 384 5.96 21.14 -3.28
C ILE A 384 6.74 21.17 -1.98
N TYR A 385 6.77 20.03 -1.27
CA TYR A 385 7.64 19.80 -0.15
C TYR A 385 8.78 18.87 -0.55
N ASP A 386 10.00 19.40 -0.56
CA ASP A 386 11.19 18.59 -0.82
C ASP A 386 11.69 17.93 0.48
N PHE A 387 11.20 16.70 0.71
CA PHE A 387 11.70 15.85 1.80
C PHE A 387 12.86 14.97 1.36
N ARG A 388 13.24 15.02 0.08
CA ARG A 388 14.25 14.13 -0.53
C ARG A 388 15.65 14.68 -0.42
N THR A 389 15.87 15.93 -0.82
CA THR A 389 17.21 16.51 -0.97
C THR A 389 17.93 16.55 0.36
N ASN A 390 19.12 15.94 0.42
CA ASN A 390 19.97 15.80 1.61
C ASN A 390 19.30 15.05 2.78
N VAL A 391 18.37 14.13 2.48
CA VAL A 391 17.73 13.24 3.47
C VAL A 391 17.78 11.81 2.97
N HIS A 392 18.32 10.94 3.79
CA HIS A 392 18.42 9.51 3.48
C HIS A 392 17.95 8.69 4.68
N PHE A 393 17.16 7.68 4.43
CA PHE A 393 16.73 6.71 5.42
C PHE A 393 17.18 5.31 5.02
N THR A 394 17.23 4.44 6.02
CA THR A 394 17.41 3.00 5.81
C THR A 394 16.32 2.27 6.58
N LEU A 395 15.93 1.10 6.11
CA LEU A 395 14.86 0.34 6.76
C LEU A 395 15.23 -0.18 8.16
N ARG A 396 16.53 -0.31 8.46
CA ARG A 396 17.00 -0.93 9.71
C ARG A 396 17.77 0.02 10.61
N GLN A 397 18.77 0.72 10.07
CA GLN A 397 19.70 1.53 10.87
C GLN A 397 19.14 2.91 11.16
N HIS A 398 18.47 3.51 10.19
CA HIS A 398 17.88 4.85 10.31
C HIS A 398 16.48 4.89 9.69
N PRO A 399 15.50 4.18 10.30
CA PRO A 399 14.14 4.12 9.75
C PRO A 399 13.43 5.47 9.91
N MET A 400 12.61 5.82 8.90
CA MET A 400 11.74 6.98 8.97
C MET A 400 10.71 6.82 10.10
N THR A 401 10.48 7.88 10.84
CA THR A 401 9.55 7.95 11.98
C THR A 401 8.43 8.95 11.76
N ASP A 402 7.40 8.93 12.62
CA ASP A 402 6.30 9.90 12.58
C ASP A 402 6.82 11.36 12.79
N ALA A 403 7.91 11.53 13.53
CA ALA A 403 8.50 12.85 13.79
C ALA A 403 9.10 13.49 12.52
N ASP A 404 9.65 12.70 11.63
CA ASP A 404 10.30 13.18 10.40
C ASP A 404 9.32 13.84 9.41
N LEU A 405 8.03 13.51 9.51
CA LEU A 405 6.98 14.06 8.66
C LEU A 405 6.16 15.18 9.31
N GLN A 406 6.46 15.56 10.57
CA GLN A 406 5.70 16.60 11.27
C GLN A 406 5.84 17.99 10.63
N ASP A 407 7.05 18.36 10.17
CA ASP A 407 7.26 19.64 9.47
C ASP A 407 6.43 19.71 8.17
N PHE A 408 6.40 18.63 7.40
CA PHE A 408 5.53 18.54 6.22
C PHE A 408 4.05 18.73 6.57
N ILE A 409 3.55 18.03 7.62
CA ILE A 409 2.14 18.14 8.03
C ILE A 409 1.81 19.58 8.47
N GLN A 410 2.73 20.25 9.18
CA GLN A 410 2.58 21.66 9.57
C GLN A 410 2.53 22.56 8.33
N CYS A 411 3.45 22.40 7.38
CA CYS A 411 3.46 23.15 6.12
C CYS A 411 2.21 22.87 5.27
N TYR A 412 1.74 21.61 5.26
CA TYR A 412 0.52 21.22 4.53
C TYR A 412 -0.74 21.92 5.09
N HIS A 413 -0.79 22.18 6.37
CA HIS A 413 -1.89 22.86 7.08
C HIS A 413 -3.25 22.19 6.86
N PRO A 414 -3.47 20.97 7.39
CA PRO A 414 -4.64 20.16 7.07
C PRO A 414 -5.98 20.79 7.43
N GLU A 415 -6.01 21.65 8.45
CA GLU A 415 -7.20 22.38 8.90
C GLU A 415 -7.61 23.47 7.93
N ASN A 416 -6.64 24.21 7.36
CA ASN A 416 -6.89 25.35 6.49
C ASN A 416 -5.75 25.56 5.49
N ARG A 417 -5.85 24.97 4.31
CA ARG A 417 -4.84 25.08 3.26
C ARG A 417 -4.62 26.52 2.73
N HIS A 418 -5.53 27.44 3.01
CA HIS A 418 -5.37 28.85 2.61
C HIS A 418 -4.38 29.62 3.51
N GLU A 419 -4.02 29.07 4.66
CA GLU A 419 -3.04 29.66 5.58
C GLU A 419 -1.61 29.17 5.32
N ARG A 420 -1.38 28.44 4.24
CA ARG A 420 -0.04 27.97 3.85
C ARG A 420 0.88 29.12 3.53
N THR A 421 2.11 29.03 4.04
CA THR A 421 3.17 29.99 3.75
C THR A 421 4.43 29.25 3.32
N GLU A 422 5.13 29.80 2.33
CA GLU A 422 6.39 29.22 1.88
C GLU A 422 7.44 29.29 2.98
N THR A 423 8.23 28.24 3.13
CA THR A 423 9.44 28.25 3.96
C THR A 423 10.67 28.62 3.15
N TRP A 424 10.62 28.46 1.82
CA TRP A 424 11.68 28.88 0.92
C TRP A 424 11.59 30.38 0.63
N SER A 425 12.73 31.07 0.68
CA SER A 425 12.90 32.43 0.20
C SER A 425 14.35 32.65 -0.24
N GLN A 426 14.66 33.83 -0.80
CA GLN A 426 16.05 34.20 -1.10
C GLN A 426 16.91 34.29 0.16
N GLU A 427 16.29 34.62 1.29
CA GLU A 427 16.94 34.71 2.61
C GLU A 427 17.03 33.33 3.30
N ASN A 428 16.12 32.42 2.95
CA ASN A 428 16.10 31.02 3.42
C ASN A 428 16.11 30.03 2.22
N PRO A 429 17.22 29.90 1.50
CA PRO A 429 17.31 29.02 0.33
C PRO A 429 17.23 27.53 0.66
N GLU A 430 17.36 27.13 1.92
CA GLU A 430 17.20 25.75 2.41
C GLU A 430 15.75 25.40 2.79
N GLY A 431 14.81 26.35 2.63
CA GLY A 431 13.39 26.12 2.88
C GLY A 431 12.82 25.02 1.99
N ARG A 432 12.15 24.03 2.58
CA ARG A 432 11.67 22.81 1.89
C ARG A 432 10.28 22.93 1.30
N TRP A 433 9.54 23.97 1.60
CA TRP A 433 8.16 24.16 1.17
C TRP A 433 8.06 25.37 0.24
N ARG A 434 7.64 25.14 -1.01
CA ARG A 434 7.58 26.16 -2.04
C ARG A 434 6.35 26.01 -2.93
N ARG A 435 5.81 27.13 -3.40
CA ARG A 435 4.67 27.24 -4.28
C ARG A 435 5.10 27.54 -5.72
N PHE A 436 4.39 26.93 -6.66
CA PHE A 436 4.55 27.19 -8.11
C PHE A 436 3.17 27.45 -8.73
N SER A 437 3.06 28.49 -9.55
CA SER A 437 1.82 28.74 -10.28
C SER A 437 1.60 27.67 -11.36
N VAL A 438 0.36 27.44 -11.73
CA VAL A 438 0.06 26.48 -12.81
C VAL A 438 0.63 26.95 -14.15
N GLU A 439 0.72 28.27 -14.38
CA GLU A 439 1.32 28.87 -15.56
C GLU A 439 2.79 28.49 -15.68
N GLU A 440 3.58 28.64 -14.61
CA GLU A 440 4.99 28.22 -14.58
C GLU A 440 5.15 26.73 -14.90
N ILE A 441 4.24 25.89 -14.39
CA ILE A 441 4.27 24.44 -14.65
C ILE A 441 3.96 24.12 -16.11
N LEU A 442 3.00 24.83 -16.73
CA LEU A 442 2.60 24.59 -18.10
C LEU A 442 3.64 25.05 -19.13
N GLU A 443 4.49 26.00 -18.77
CA GLU A 443 5.62 26.46 -19.60
C GLU A 443 6.79 25.46 -19.58
N ARG A 444 6.83 24.53 -18.59
CA ARG A 444 7.87 23.51 -18.51
C ARG A 444 7.72 22.46 -19.61
N ASP A 445 8.85 21.94 -20.08
CA ASP A 445 8.86 20.82 -21.02
C ASP A 445 7.97 19.67 -20.51
N LYS A 446 7.09 19.16 -21.39
CA LYS A 446 6.13 18.08 -21.10
C LYS A 446 5.26 18.33 -19.86
N THR A 447 5.04 19.57 -19.48
CA THR A 447 4.31 19.92 -18.25
C THR A 447 4.88 19.20 -17.03
N SER A 448 6.20 19.18 -16.88
CA SER A 448 6.91 18.46 -15.83
C SER A 448 6.62 19.04 -14.45
N LEU A 449 6.19 18.17 -13.54
CA LEU A 449 5.98 18.43 -12.11
C LEU A 449 7.21 18.07 -11.28
N ASP A 450 8.26 17.51 -11.88
CA ASP A 450 9.52 17.21 -11.20
C ASP A 450 10.34 18.50 -11.04
N ILE A 451 10.07 19.18 -9.93
CA ILE A 451 10.65 20.49 -9.62
C ILE A 451 11.48 20.35 -8.36
N PHE A 452 12.72 20.84 -8.41
CA PHE A 452 13.64 20.89 -7.28
C PHE A 452 14.40 22.22 -7.29
N TRP A 453 14.75 22.71 -6.13
CA TRP A 453 15.45 24.00 -5.94
C TRP A 453 16.56 23.92 -4.87
N LEU A 454 16.53 22.90 -4.01
CA LEU A 454 17.57 22.71 -3.00
C LEU A 454 18.84 22.18 -3.65
N LYS A 455 19.98 22.64 -3.13
CA LYS A 455 21.28 22.14 -3.57
C LYS A 455 21.54 20.77 -2.96
N ASP A 456 21.82 19.80 -3.81
CA ASP A 456 22.27 18.49 -3.38
C ASP A 456 23.72 18.58 -2.86
N LYS A 457 23.90 18.27 -1.57
CA LYS A 457 25.20 18.28 -0.89
C LYS A 457 25.85 16.89 -0.86
N SER A 458 25.14 15.85 -1.29
CA SER A 458 25.61 14.47 -1.23
C SER A 458 26.85 14.22 -2.08
N LEU A 459 27.04 14.97 -3.18
CA LEU A 459 28.24 14.93 -4.01
C LEU A 459 29.47 15.60 -3.38
N ALA A 460 29.27 16.41 -2.34
CA ALA A 460 30.36 17.08 -1.63
C ALA A 460 30.86 16.28 -0.41
N ASP A 461 30.08 15.30 0.03
CA ASP A 461 30.34 14.50 1.22
C ASP A 461 30.42 13.01 0.83
N LEU A 462 31.64 12.54 0.55
CA LEU A 462 31.93 11.17 0.14
C LEU A 462 31.51 10.13 1.20
N ASP A 463 31.33 10.55 2.45
CA ASP A 463 30.88 9.69 3.55
C ASP A 463 29.36 9.42 3.53
N ASN A 464 28.61 10.16 2.71
CA ASN A 464 27.14 10.03 2.56
C ASN A 464 26.71 9.45 1.19
N LEU A 465 27.61 8.82 0.45
CA LEU A 465 27.22 8.12 -0.78
C LEU A 465 26.29 6.94 -0.43
N PRO A 466 25.22 6.72 -1.21
CA PRO A 466 24.43 5.50 -1.11
C PRO A 466 25.30 4.26 -1.28
N GLU A 467 24.86 3.15 -0.72
CA GLU A 467 25.57 1.86 -0.93
C GLU A 467 25.74 1.57 -2.43
N PRO A 468 26.84 0.93 -2.86
CA PRO A 468 27.15 0.73 -4.27
C PRO A 468 26.04 0.01 -5.07
N ASP A 469 25.27 -0.85 -4.43
CA ASP A 469 24.12 -1.55 -5.02
C ASP A 469 22.91 -0.62 -5.21
N GLU A 470 22.68 0.34 -4.33
CA GLU A 470 21.66 1.39 -4.48
C GLU A 470 22.02 2.34 -5.64
N LEU A 471 23.28 2.76 -5.73
CA LEU A 471 23.79 3.57 -6.84
C LEU A 471 23.67 2.83 -8.18
N ALA A 472 24.02 1.55 -8.22
CA ALA A 472 23.88 0.73 -9.42
C ALA A 472 22.41 0.59 -9.84
N ALA A 473 21.49 0.39 -8.91
CA ALA A 473 20.06 0.34 -9.18
C ALA A 473 19.52 1.67 -9.75
N ASP A 474 19.93 2.81 -9.19
CA ASP A 474 19.59 4.15 -9.68
C ASP A 474 20.09 4.40 -11.12
N ILE A 475 21.33 3.99 -11.40
CA ILE A 475 21.91 4.11 -12.73
C ILE A 475 21.15 3.24 -13.74
N ILE A 476 20.84 2.00 -13.40
CA ILE A 476 20.07 1.08 -14.26
C ILE A 476 18.67 1.65 -14.54
N GLU A 477 17.97 2.16 -13.55
CA GLU A 477 16.65 2.76 -13.72
C GLU A 477 16.69 4.00 -14.64
N ASN A 478 17.68 4.87 -14.46
CA ASN A 478 17.86 6.03 -15.31
C ASN A 478 18.20 5.65 -16.77
N LEU A 479 19.04 4.63 -16.97
CA LEU A 479 19.38 4.12 -18.30
C LEU A 479 18.18 3.47 -18.98
N GLN A 480 17.37 2.71 -18.27
CA GLN A 480 16.13 2.12 -18.80
C GLN A 480 15.13 3.20 -19.20
N SER A 481 14.96 4.24 -18.39
CA SER A 481 14.09 5.39 -18.71
C SER A 481 14.55 6.12 -19.97
N ALA A 482 15.86 6.33 -20.11
CA ALA A 482 16.44 6.93 -21.32
C ALA A 482 16.20 6.04 -22.55
N LEU A 483 16.43 4.73 -22.44
CA LEU A 483 16.23 3.78 -23.54
C LEU A 483 14.77 3.77 -24.01
N GLU A 484 13.81 3.77 -23.09
CA GLU A 484 12.38 3.83 -23.45
C GLU A 484 12.01 5.14 -24.17
N SER A 485 12.55 6.28 -23.71
CA SER A 485 12.34 7.57 -24.38
C SER A 485 12.88 7.55 -25.83
N PHE A 486 14.02 6.90 -26.05
CA PHE A 486 14.57 6.73 -27.43
C PHE A 486 13.74 5.75 -28.26
N GLN A 487 13.22 4.67 -27.66
CA GLN A 487 12.32 3.73 -28.35
C GLN A 487 11.01 4.39 -28.77
N GLU A 488 10.41 5.22 -27.91
CA GLU A 488 9.22 6.01 -28.27
C GLU A 488 9.49 6.98 -29.41
N LEU A 489 10.64 7.68 -29.38
CA LEU A 489 11.07 8.56 -30.47
C LEU A 489 11.22 7.80 -31.78
N MET A 490 11.87 6.63 -31.74
CA MET A 490 12.02 5.76 -32.92
C MET A 490 10.66 5.28 -33.47
N ASN A 491 9.73 4.94 -32.59
CA ASN A 491 8.39 4.51 -33.00
C ASN A 491 7.57 5.66 -33.60
N GLN A 492 7.75 6.89 -33.10
CA GLN A 492 7.12 8.09 -33.70
C GLN A 492 7.71 8.41 -35.08
N LEU A 493 9.01 8.28 -35.24
CA LEU A 493 9.66 8.49 -36.56
C LEU A 493 9.20 7.45 -37.58
N LYS A 494 9.07 6.18 -37.21
CA LYS A 494 8.57 5.10 -38.08
C LYS A 494 7.08 5.22 -38.46
N LYS A 495 6.28 5.98 -37.72
CA LYS A 495 4.86 6.25 -38.04
C LYS A 495 4.68 7.43 -38.99
N ASN A 496 5.72 8.24 -39.17
CA ASN A 496 5.69 9.42 -40.05
C ASN A 496 6.36 9.16 -41.43
N ASP A 497 6.93 7.99 -41.62
CA ASP A 497 7.33 7.37 -42.89
C ASP A 497 6.25 6.40 -43.38
#